data_0048f0d539665cac88b4f5d800550e8c
#
_entry.id   0048f0d539665cac88b4f5d800550e8c
#
_cell.length_a   1.000
_cell.length_b   1.000
_cell.length_c   1.000
_cell.angle_alpha   90.00
_cell.angle_beta   90.00
_cell.angle_gamma   90.00
#
_symmetry.space_group_name_H-M   'P 1'
#
loop_
_entity.id
_entity.type
_entity.pdbx_description
1 polymer ?
#
loop_
_entity_poly.entity_id
_entity_poly.type
_entity_poly.pdbx_seq_one_letter_code
_entity_poly.pdbx_strand_id
1 'polypeptide(L)'
;MAAFQAAVALGYRYLETDVHVTADGVLIAFHDDRLDRVTDGHGAVADLDWAEVRRARVGGREPIVEFAELLAAFPEARINVDPKHDAAVRPLIGAVREAGATERVCIGSFSDARVAEIREAFGPAICTALGPWEIAALRAGAWGARPFLARLRRRPGRCVQVPRRGGWGLPLVEPRLVAAAHDLGLPVHVWTVNGAAEMGRLLDLGVDGLFTDLPGVLRTVLEGRGEWYPTTGGPPPPPAAAPPSPAAPAA
;
A
#
# COMPACT_ATOMS: atom_id res chain seq x y z
N MET A 1 -9.62 -6.17 -13.32
CA MET A 1 -8.66 -5.85 -14.42
C MET A 1 -8.85 -4.43 -14.93
N ALA A 2 -10.04 -4.03 -15.34
CA ALA A 2 -10.31 -2.72 -15.96
C ALA A 2 -9.84 -1.50 -15.11
N ALA A 3 -10.00 -1.53 -13.79
CA ALA A 3 -9.56 -0.45 -12.91
C ALA A 3 -8.02 -0.27 -12.94
N PHE A 4 -7.28 -1.36 -12.96
CA PHE A 4 -5.81 -1.32 -13.05
C PHE A 4 -5.35 -0.82 -14.43
N GLN A 5 -6.00 -1.27 -15.50
CA GLN A 5 -5.73 -0.78 -16.85
C GLN A 5 -5.99 0.73 -16.96
N ALA A 6 -7.09 1.20 -16.38
CA ALA A 6 -7.43 2.62 -16.35
C ALA A 6 -6.38 3.45 -15.57
N ALA A 7 -5.92 2.96 -14.43
CA ALA A 7 -4.87 3.62 -13.65
C ALA A 7 -3.54 3.69 -14.43
N VAL A 8 -3.13 2.59 -15.06
CA VAL A 8 -1.90 2.55 -15.88
C VAL A 8 -2.03 3.47 -17.09
N ALA A 9 -3.19 3.49 -17.76
CA ALA A 9 -3.46 4.40 -18.88
C ALA A 9 -3.42 5.89 -18.48
N LEU A 10 -3.75 6.21 -17.22
CA LEU A 10 -3.55 7.54 -16.66
C LEU A 10 -2.06 7.85 -16.37
N GLY A 11 -1.15 6.89 -16.42
CA GLY A 11 0.28 7.06 -16.16
C GLY A 11 0.72 6.63 -14.76
N TYR A 12 -0.12 5.95 -13.96
CA TYR A 12 0.29 5.41 -12.67
C TYR A 12 1.22 4.21 -12.82
N ARG A 13 2.23 4.18 -11.95
CA ARG A 13 3.17 3.02 -11.81
C ARG A 13 2.88 2.18 -10.59
N TYR A 14 2.22 2.76 -9.61
CA TYR A 14 1.91 2.11 -8.35
C TYR A 14 0.44 1.74 -8.37
N LEU A 15 0.19 0.45 -8.21
CA LEU A 15 -1.14 -0.12 -8.07
C LEU A 15 -1.28 -0.69 -6.66
N GLU A 16 -2.50 -0.73 -6.16
CA GLU A 16 -2.78 -1.33 -4.85
C GLU A 16 -3.96 -2.29 -4.98
N THR A 17 -3.89 -3.38 -4.24
CA THR A 17 -4.96 -4.35 -4.13
C THR A 17 -4.87 -5.14 -2.84
N ASP A 18 -6.01 -5.70 -2.46
CA ASP A 18 -6.12 -6.69 -1.41
C ASP A 18 -6.20 -8.09 -2.00
N VAL A 19 -5.81 -9.11 -1.24
CA VAL A 19 -5.92 -10.49 -1.70
C VAL A 19 -6.61 -11.39 -0.68
N HIS A 20 -7.44 -12.27 -1.23
CA HIS A 20 -8.08 -13.38 -0.54
C HIS A 20 -7.70 -14.70 -1.21
N VAL A 21 -7.94 -15.80 -0.51
CA VAL A 21 -7.75 -17.15 -1.05
C VAL A 21 -9.09 -17.89 -1.05
N THR A 22 -9.39 -18.58 -2.14
CA THR A 22 -10.56 -19.44 -2.30
C THR A 22 -10.42 -20.75 -1.51
N ALA A 23 -11.51 -21.51 -1.38
CA ALA A 23 -11.50 -22.81 -0.68
C ALA A 23 -10.47 -23.79 -1.27
N ASP A 24 -10.31 -23.78 -2.60
CA ASP A 24 -9.35 -24.60 -3.34
C ASP A 24 -7.96 -23.98 -3.50
N GLY A 25 -7.68 -22.86 -2.79
CA GLY A 25 -6.34 -22.28 -2.65
C GLY A 25 -5.92 -21.26 -3.72
N VAL A 26 -6.82 -20.79 -4.56
CA VAL A 26 -6.51 -19.77 -5.58
C VAL A 26 -6.47 -18.38 -4.96
N LEU A 27 -5.38 -17.64 -5.18
CA LEU A 27 -5.20 -16.28 -4.70
C LEU A 27 -5.81 -15.27 -5.68
N ILE A 28 -6.78 -14.49 -5.21
CA ILE A 28 -7.51 -13.51 -6.01
C ILE A 28 -7.26 -12.07 -5.54
N ALA A 29 -7.28 -11.13 -6.46
CA ALA A 29 -7.27 -9.70 -6.18
C ALA A 29 -8.71 -9.22 -5.92
N PHE A 30 -9.05 -9.06 -4.63
CA PHE A 30 -10.40 -8.71 -4.20
C PHE A 30 -10.35 -8.13 -2.78
N HIS A 31 -11.18 -7.10 -2.51
CA HIS A 31 -11.15 -6.37 -1.23
C HIS A 31 -11.95 -7.08 -0.12
N ASP A 32 -13.18 -7.49 -0.44
CA ASP A 32 -14.13 -8.00 0.56
C ASP A 32 -13.90 -9.49 0.85
N ASP A 33 -14.23 -9.92 2.05
CA ASP A 33 -14.26 -11.34 2.41
C ASP A 33 -15.43 -12.11 1.77
N ARG A 34 -16.43 -11.37 1.23
CA ARG A 34 -17.64 -11.90 0.61
C ARG A 34 -17.92 -11.25 -0.75
N LEU A 35 -18.55 -12.00 -1.65
CA LEU A 35 -18.90 -11.53 -2.99
C LEU A 35 -20.08 -10.54 -3.00
N ASP A 36 -20.92 -10.56 -1.96
CA ASP A 36 -22.29 -10.03 -1.95
C ASP A 36 -22.39 -8.51 -2.19
N ARG A 37 -21.42 -7.71 -1.74
CA ARG A 37 -21.53 -6.24 -1.80
C ARG A 37 -21.28 -5.66 -3.18
N VAL A 38 -20.32 -6.19 -3.90
CA VAL A 38 -19.81 -5.56 -5.13
C VAL A 38 -19.95 -6.44 -6.37
N THR A 39 -20.46 -7.67 -6.21
CA THR A 39 -20.66 -8.59 -7.34
C THR A 39 -22.12 -9.08 -7.43
N ASP A 40 -22.43 -9.78 -8.50
CA ASP A 40 -23.67 -10.55 -8.69
C ASP A 40 -23.60 -11.96 -8.08
N GLY A 41 -22.46 -12.35 -7.48
CA GLY A 41 -22.26 -13.59 -6.73
C GLY A 41 -22.56 -13.44 -5.24
N HIS A 42 -22.62 -14.58 -4.53
CA HIS A 42 -22.91 -14.62 -3.11
C HIS A 42 -21.98 -15.60 -2.38
N GLY A 43 -21.72 -15.34 -1.11
CA GLY A 43 -20.96 -16.22 -0.24
C GLY A 43 -19.59 -15.66 0.16
N ALA A 44 -18.96 -16.29 1.16
CA ALA A 44 -17.60 -15.93 1.56
C ALA A 44 -16.60 -16.55 0.58
N VAL A 45 -15.61 -15.76 0.17
CA VAL A 45 -14.56 -16.20 -0.78
C VAL A 45 -13.85 -17.45 -0.27
N ALA A 46 -13.59 -17.54 1.02
CA ALA A 46 -12.90 -18.67 1.64
C ALA A 46 -13.71 -19.99 1.65
N ASP A 47 -15.02 -19.91 1.42
CA ASP A 47 -15.93 -21.06 1.40
C ASP A 47 -16.25 -21.53 -0.03
N LEU A 48 -15.81 -20.81 -1.05
CA LEU A 48 -16.13 -21.07 -2.46
C LEU A 48 -14.88 -21.48 -3.23
N ASP A 49 -15.03 -22.43 -4.15
CA ASP A 49 -13.98 -22.80 -5.09
C ASP A 49 -13.80 -21.71 -6.17
N TRP A 50 -12.60 -21.63 -6.74
CA TRP A 50 -12.32 -20.70 -7.83
C TRP A 50 -13.31 -20.81 -9.00
N ALA A 51 -13.73 -22.03 -9.33
CA ALA A 51 -14.72 -22.26 -10.38
C ALA A 51 -16.06 -21.54 -10.13
N GLU A 52 -16.41 -21.29 -8.87
CA GLU A 52 -17.60 -20.53 -8.46
C GLU A 52 -17.31 -19.04 -8.43
N VAL A 53 -16.23 -18.61 -7.74
CA VAL A 53 -15.83 -17.22 -7.61
C VAL A 53 -15.61 -16.54 -8.98
N ARG A 54 -14.96 -17.21 -9.92
CA ARG A 54 -14.70 -16.69 -11.27
C ARG A 54 -15.96 -16.40 -12.12
N ARG A 55 -17.11 -16.91 -11.73
CA ARG A 55 -18.39 -16.62 -12.41
C ARG A 55 -18.97 -15.28 -12.00
N ALA A 56 -18.67 -14.84 -10.77
CA ALA A 56 -19.13 -13.56 -10.26
C ALA A 56 -18.55 -12.38 -11.05
N ARG A 57 -19.33 -11.33 -11.17
CA ARG A 57 -18.96 -10.12 -11.90
C ARG A 57 -19.06 -8.92 -10.99
N VAL A 58 -17.96 -8.22 -10.82
CA VAL A 58 -17.89 -6.94 -10.11
C VAL A 58 -18.71 -5.91 -10.89
N GLY A 59 -19.68 -5.28 -10.21
CA GLY A 59 -20.61 -4.34 -10.86
C GLY A 59 -21.42 -4.98 -11.98
N GLY A 60 -21.60 -6.30 -11.99
CA GLY A 60 -22.30 -7.07 -13.00
C GLY A 60 -21.56 -7.17 -14.36
N ARG A 61 -20.28 -6.79 -14.43
CA ARG A 61 -19.52 -6.71 -15.68
C ARG A 61 -18.13 -7.32 -15.61
N GLU A 62 -17.31 -6.87 -14.66
CA GLU A 62 -15.88 -7.17 -14.62
C GLU A 62 -15.61 -8.50 -13.90
N PRO A 63 -14.76 -9.36 -14.45
CA PRO A 63 -14.37 -10.59 -13.75
C PRO A 63 -13.51 -10.27 -12.53
N ILE A 64 -13.61 -11.13 -11.50
CA ILE A 64 -12.61 -11.21 -10.46
C ILE A 64 -11.35 -11.83 -11.10
N VAL A 65 -10.17 -11.33 -10.73
CA VAL A 65 -8.90 -11.77 -11.34
C VAL A 65 -8.03 -12.51 -10.34
N GLU A 66 -7.30 -13.50 -10.81
CA GLU A 66 -6.23 -14.12 -10.03
C GLU A 66 -5.08 -13.11 -9.83
N PHE A 67 -4.46 -13.14 -8.67
CA PHE A 67 -3.34 -12.24 -8.40
C PHE A 67 -2.15 -12.50 -9.32
N ALA A 68 -1.93 -13.74 -9.73
CA ALA A 68 -0.92 -14.09 -10.72
C ALA A 68 -1.19 -13.45 -12.09
N GLU A 69 -2.45 -13.41 -12.53
CA GLU A 69 -2.83 -12.71 -13.77
C GLU A 69 -2.56 -11.20 -13.68
N LEU A 70 -2.83 -10.58 -12.51
CA LEU A 70 -2.52 -9.18 -12.28
C LEU A 70 -1.02 -8.91 -12.39
N LEU A 71 -0.18 -9.74 -11.76
CA LEU A 71 1.28 -9.64 -11.84
C LEU A 71 1.79 -9.78 -13.28
N ALA A 72 1.21 -10.68 -14.05
CA ALA A 72 1.59 -10.93 -15.44
C ALA A 72 1.13 -9.79 -16.39
N ALA A 73 -0.08 -9.25 -16.15
CA ALA A 73 -0.65 -8.19 -16.99
C ALA A 73 0.10 -6.84 -16.85
N PHE A 74 0.73 -6.58 -15.70
CA PHE A 74 1.43 -5.32 -15.42
C PHE A 74 2.86 -5.55 -14.94
N PRO A 75 3.77 -6.06 -15.82
CA PRO A 75 5.14 -6.41 -15.43
C PRO A 75 5.97 -5.20 -14.98
N GLU A 76 5.66 -4.01 -15.48
CA GLU A 76 6.36 -2.76 -15.13
C GLU A 76 5.75 -2.04 -13.90
N ALA A 77 4.56 -2.44 -13.46
CA ALA A 77 3.92 -1.81 -12.31
C ALA A 77 4.54 -2.29 -11.00
N ARG A 78 4.58 -1.39 -10.02
CA ARG A 78 4.86 -1.70 -8.63
C ARG A 78 3.52 -1.93 -7.93
N ILE A 79 3.38 -3.06 -7.26
CA ILE A 79 2.12 -3.47 -6.68
C ILE A 79 2.23 -3.48 -5.15
N ASN A 80 1.38 -2.70 -4.51
CA ASN A 80 1.13 -2.81 -3.08
C ASN A 80 0.03 -3.83 -2.83
N VAL A 81 0.22 -4.77 -1.91
CA VAL A 81 -0.75 -5.83 -1.66
C VAL A 81 -0.92 -6.11 -0.17
N ASP A 82 -2.18 -6.26 0.26
CA ASP A 82 -2.55 -6.65 1.64
C ASP A 82 -3.21 -8.04 1.64
N PRO A 83 -2.57 -9.08 2.22
CA PRO A 83 -3.23 -10.35 2.48
C PRO A 83 -4.23 -10.20 3.64
N LYS A 84 -5.54 -10.33 3.33
CA LYS A 84 -6.61 -10.09 4.33
C LYS A 84 -6.69 -11.17 5.41
N HIS A 85 -6.23 -12.40 5.12
CA HIS A 85 -6.27 -13.54 6.04
C HIS A 85 -4.92 -14.26 6.09
N ASP A 86 -4.68 -15.01 7.16
CA ASP A 86 -3.46 -15.80 7.34
C ASP A 86 -3.30 -16.84 6.23
N ALA A 87 -4.41 -17.46 5.79
CA ALA A 87 -4.42 -18.42 4.70
C ALA A 87 -3.92 -17.84 3.35
N ALA A 88 -4.02 -16.53 3.13
CA ALA A 88 -3.55 -15.88 1.90
C ALA A 88 -2.02 -15.66 1.87
N VAL A 89 -1.32 -15.76 3.02
CA VAL A 89 0.11 -15.42 3.11
C VAL A 89 0.97 -16.37 2.27
N ARG A 90 0.81 -17.67 2.41
CA ARG A 90 1.60 -18.66 1.66
C ARG A 90 1.33 -18.65 0.16
N PRO A 91 0.06 -18.60 -0.31
CA PRO A 91 -0.24 -18.39 -1.72
C PRO A 91 0.34 -17.09 -2.28
N LEU A 92 0.32 -15.98 -1.51
CA LEU A 92 0.93 -14.72 -1.91
C LEU A 92 2.46 -14.86 -2.08
N ILE A 93 3.14 -15.50 -1.12
CA ILE A 93 4.58 -15.77 -1.22
C ILE A 93 4.89 -16.59 -2.47
N GLY A 94 4.10 -17.62 -2.77
CA GLY A 94 4.22 -18.44 -3.97
C GLY A 94 4.07 -17.61 -5.25
N ALA A 95 2.97 -16.87 -5.38
CA ALA A 95 2.68 -16.05 -6.56
C ALA A 95 3.75 -14.99 -6.84
N VAL A 96 4.27 -14.32 -5.79
CA VAL A 96 5.34 -13.31 -5.93
C VAL A 96 6.65 -13.96 -6.40
N ARG A 97 7.00 -15.15 -5.90
CA ARG A 97 8.21 -15.89 -6.32
C ARG A 97 8.10 -16.39 -7.75
N GLU A 98 7.00 -17.03 -8.09
CA GLU A 98 6.76 -17.59 -9.43
C GLU A 98 6.75 -16.50 -10.51
N ALA A 99 6.19 -15.33 -10.19
CA ALA A 99 6.21 -14.19 -11.09
C ALA A 99 7.54 -13.42 -11.12
N GLY A 100 8.56 -13.80 -10.32
CA GLY A 100 9.80 -13.04 -10.18
C GLY A 100 9.58 -11.59 -9.73
N ALA A 101 8.50 -11.32 -8.96
CA ALA A 101 8.01 -9.98 -8.70
C ALA A 101 8.54 -9.34 -7.38
N THR A 102 9.52 -9.97 -6.73
CA THR A 102 10.01 -9.57 -5.39
C THR A 102 10.43 -8.10 -5.32
N GLU A 103 11.06 -7.55 -6.34
CA GLU A 103 11.57 -6.17 -6.34
C GLU A 103 10.50 -5.11 -6.64
N ARG A 104 9.33 -5.53 -7.12
CA ARG A 104 8.24 -4.63 -7.51
C ARG A 104 6.96 -4.78 -6.69
N VAL A 105 6.98 -5.67 -5.67
CA VAL A 105 5.84 -5.86 -4.76
C VAL A 105 6.20 -5.32 -3.39
N CYS A 106 5.30 -4.53 -2.81
CA CYS A 106 5.34 -4.13 -1.42
C CYS A 106 4.16 -4.77 -0.69
N ILE A 107 4.41 -5.41 0.45
CA ILE A 107 3.37 -6.11 1.19
C ILE A 107 3.09 -5.37 2.50
N GLY A 108 1.84 -4.91 2.65
CA GLY A 108 1.29 -4.39 3.89
C GLY A 108 0.46 -5.44 4.61
N SER A 109 0.24 -5.31 5.91
CA SER A 109 -0.76 -6.08 6.63
C SER A 109 -1.09 -5.48 8.00
N PHE A 110 -2.35 -5.67 8.42
CA PHE A 110 -2.81 -5.37 9.78
C PHE A 110 -2.41 -6.44 10.81
N SER A 111 -1.56 -7.40 10.44
CA SER A 111 -1.07 -8.47 11.32
C SER A 111 0.46 -8.48 11.34
N ASP A 112 1.03 -8.23 12.52
CA ASP A 112 2.48 -8.35 12.71
C ASP A 112 2.98 -9.78 12.42
N ALA A 113 2.15 -10.80 12.67
CA ALA A 113 2.49 -12.19 12.40
C ALA A 113 2.61 -12.45 10.90
N ARG A 114 1.67 -11.95 10.07
CA ARG A 114 1.74 -12.05 8.61
C ARG A 114 2.97 -11.35 8.06
N VAL A 115 3.23 -10.12 8.53
CA VAL A 115 4.43 -9.36 8.13
C VAL A 115 5.71 -10.13 8.49
N ALA A 116 5.76 -10.75 9.65
CA ALA A 116 6.91 -11.54 10.09
C ALA A 116 7.13 -12.78 9.19
N GLU A 117 6.08 -13.54 8.87
CA GLU A 117 6.15 -14.72 7.98
C GLU A 117 6.63 -14.32 6.56
N ILE A 118 6.12 -13.21 6.03
CA ILE A 118 6.53 -12.68 4.72
C ILE A 118 8.02 -12.29 4.74
N ARG A 119 8.47 -11.58 5.78
CA ARG A 119 9.87 -11.18 5.95
C ARG A 119 10.79 -12.38 6.15
N GLU A 120 10.34 -13.42 6.83
CA GLU A 120 11.08 -14.67 6.97
C GLU A 120 11.26 -15.37 5.61
N ALA A 121 10.20 -15.40 4.80
CA ALA A 121 10.22 -16.08 3.51
C ALA A 121 11.13 -15.41 2.47
N PHE A 122 11.22 -14.08 2.46
CA PHE A 122 11.96 -13.32 1.44
C PHE A 122 13.24 -12.66 1.94
N GLY A 123 13.42 -12.57 3.26
CA GLY A 123 14.52 -11.79 3.85
C GLY A 123 14.43 -10.30 3.49
N PRO A 124 15.56 -9.62 3.29
CA PRO A 124 15.60 -8.18 2.98
C PRO A 124 15.21 -7.83 1.54
N ALA A 125 14.96 -8.82 0.68
CA ALA A 125 14.68 -8.59 -0.74
C ALA A 125 13.28 -8.01 -0.98
N ILE A 126 12.30 -8.33 -0.11
CA ILE A 126 10.93 -7.84 -0.26
C ILE A 126 10.72 -6.49 0.42
N CYS A 127 9.96 -5.61 -0.22
CA CYS A 127 9.42 -4.44 0.43
C CYS A 127 8.25 -4.83 1.34
N THR A 128 8.26 -4.42 2.61
CA THR A 128 7.09 -4.50 3.48
C THR A 128 6.82 -3.18 4.16
N ALA A 129 5.56 -2.85 4.36
CA ALA A 129 5.17 -1.78 5.26
C ALA A 129 5.51 -2.14 6.72
N LEU A 130 5.53 -1.14 7.58
CA LEU A 130 5.56 -1.36 9.03
C LEU A 130 4.29 -2.07 9.48
N GLY A 131 4.43 -3.07 10.33
CA GLY A 131 3.31 -3.74 10.99
C GLY A 131 2.66 -2.85 12.07
N PRO A 132 1.48 -3.24 12.59
CA PRO A 132 0.75 -2.49 13.61
C PRO A 132 1.58 -2.11 14.84
N TRP A 133 2.38 -3.06 15.35
CA TRP A 133 3.29 -2.79 16.48
C TRP A 133 4.37 -1.78 16.12
N GLU A 134 4.94 -1.87 14.92
CA GLU A 134 5.96 -0.94 14.46
C GLU A 134 5.39 0.47 14.25
N ILE A 135 4.15 0.61 13.77
CA ILE A 135 3.43 1.88 13.69
C ILE A 135 3.19 2.47 15.08
N ALA A 136 2.77 1.65 16.05
CA ALA A 136 2.60 2.09 17.44
C ALA A 136 3.92 2.57 18.05
N ALA A 137 5.01 1.85 17.77
CA ALA A 137 6.37 2.22 18.23
C ALA A 137 6.86 3.53 17.58
N LEU A 138 6.61 3.71 16.27
CA LEU A 138 6.91 4.96 15.55
C LEU A 138 6.14 6.14 16.18
N ARG A 139 4.85 5.96 16.42
CA ARG A 139 4.02 6.97 17.07
C ARG A 139 4.53 7.32 18.46
N ALA A 140 4.80 6.33 19.31
CA ALA A 140 5.33 6.56 20.65
C ALA A 140 6.68 7.32 20.60
N GLY A 141 7.54 6.93 19.65
CA GLY A 141 8.82 7.59 19.42
C GLY A 141 8.70 9.04 18.96
N ALA A 142 7.76 9.34 18.06
CA ALA A 142 7.45 10.70 17.60
C ALA A 142 6.97 11.61 18.74
N TRP A 143 6.40 11.04 19.82
CA TRP A 143 5.95 11.75 21.01
C TRP A 143 6.96 11.70 22.16
N GLY A 144 8.21 11.37 21.88
CA GLY A 144 9.33 11.50 22.82
C GLY A 144 9.88 10.18 23.38
N ALA A 145 9.26 9.04 23.13
CA ALA A 145 9.73 7.73 23.57
C ALA A 145 10.87 7.20 22.64
N ARG A 146 11.99 7.91 22.60
CA ARG A 146 13.15 7.66 21.72
C ARG A 146 13.65 6.22 21.64
N PRO A 147 13.61 5.37 22.70
CA PRO A 147 14.03 3.98 22.60
C PRO A 147 13.27 3.16 21.54
N PHE A 148 12.00 3.51 21.28
CA PHE A 148 11.21 2.85 20.24
C PHE A 148 11.74 3.13 18.82
N LEU A 149 12.17 4.38 18.54
CA LEU A 149 12.78 4.73 17.26
C LEU A 149 14.10 3.99 17.05
N ALA A 150 14.92 3.85 18.09
CA ALA A 150 16.18 3.09 18.02
C ALA A 150 15.93 1.61 17.68
N ARG A 151 14.82 1.04 18.18
CA ARG A 151 14.42 -0.32 17.85
C ARG A 151 13.95 -0.45 16.39
N LEU A 152 13.20 0.53 15.87
CA LEU A 152 12.74 0.55 14.48
C LEU A 152 13.90 0.64 13.48
N ARG A 153 14.99 1.34 13.78
CA ARG A 153 16.18 1.41 12.91
C ARG A 153 16.78 0.03 12.56
N ARG A 154 16.48 -1.00 13.33
CA ARG A 154 16.93 -2.38 13.13
C ARG A 154 15.89 -3.27 12.45
N ARG A 155 14.74 -2.71 12.07
CA ARG A 155 13.64 -3.46 11.48
C ARG A 155 13.67 -3.40 9.96
N PRO A 156 13.22 -4.46 9.26
CA PRO A 156 13.27 -4.53 7.81
C PRO A 156 12.12 -3.80 7.08
N GLY A 157 11.17 -3.17 7.79
CA GLY A 157 10.09 -2.40 7.15
C GLY A 157 10.65 -1.22 6.36
N ARG A 158 10.08 -0.99 5.16
CA ARG A 158 10.59 -0.03 4.17
C ARG A 158 9.71 1.21 4.00
N CYS A 159 8.48 1.19 4.49
CA CYS A 159 7.55 2.32 4.42
C CYS A 159 6.52 2.29 5.54
N VAL A 160 5.93 3.42 5.80
CA VAL A 160 4.80 3.61 6.72
C VAL A 160 3.52 3.70 5.88
N GLN A 161 2.56 2.80 6.10
CA GLN A 161 1.26 2.83 5.43
C GLN A 161 0.17 2.92 6.48
N VAL A 162 -0.52 4.04 6.54
CA VAL A 162 -1.44 4.35 7.63
C VAL A 162 -2.72 5.01 7.14
N PRO A 163 -3.85 4.78 7.83
CA PRO A 163 -5.04 5.58 7.60
C PRO A 163 -4.81 7.01 8.10
N ARG A 164 -5.52 7.95 7.53
CA ARG A 164 -5.52 9.35 7.97
C ARG A 164 -5.80 9.49 9.48
N ARG A 165 -6.72 8.67 9.99
CA ARG A 165 -7.13 8.62 11.40
C ARG A 165 -6.95 7.21 11.93
N GLY A 166 -6.41 7.12 13.13
CA GLY A 166 -6.31 5.86 13.88
C GLY A 166 -7.61 5.50 14.59
N GLY A 167 -7.52 4.54 15.49
CA GLY A 167 -8.63 4.16 16.35
C GLY A 167 -9.24 5.37 17.09
N TRP A 168 -10.55 5.33 17.30
CA TRP A 168 -11.36 6.41 17.90
C TRP A 168 -11.35 7.74 17.13
N GLY A 169 -10.99 7.72 15.84
CA GLY A 169 -11.01 8.89 14.99
C GLY A 169 -9.90 9.91 15.24
N LEU A 170 -8.92 9.59 16.09
CA LEU A 170 -7.80 10.49 16.38
C LEU A 170 -6.91 10.65 15.15
N PRO A 171 -6.39 11.87 14.87
CA PRO A 171 -5.42 12.07 13.81
C PRO A 171 -4.21 11.15 14.01
N LEU A 172 -3.85 10.39 12.97
CA LEU A 172 -2.65 9.57 12.99
C LEU A 172 -1.54 10.22 12.18
N VAL A 173 -1.90 10.82 11.04
CA VAL A 173 -0.96 11.52 10.17
C VAL A 173 -0.81 12.96 10.65
N GLU A 174 0.28 13.20 11.37
CA GLU A 174 0.65 14.48 11.98
C GLU A 174 2.10 14.84 11.64
N PRO A 175 2.50 16.13 11.67
CA PRO A 175 3.87 16.55 11.34
C PRO A 175 4.94 15.77 12.09
N ARG A 176 4.71 15.45 13.37
CA ARG A 176 5.68 14.72 14.20
C ARG A 176 5.86 13.27 13.76
N LEU A 177 4.78 12.60 13.33
CA LEU A 177 4.87 11.23 12.84
C LEU A 177 5.61 11.20 11.49
N VAL A 178 5.28 12.11 10.58
CA VAL A 178 5.94 12.22 9.28
C VAL A 178 7.43 12.50 9.46
N ALA A 179 7.78 13.49 10.27
CA ALA A 179 9.18 13.81 10.56
C ALA A 179 9.94 12.61 11.19
N ALA A 180 9.32 11.92 12.15
CA ALA A 180 9.96 10.76 12.79
C ALA A 180 10.13 9.58 11.82
N ALA A 181 9.22 9.38 10.87
CA ALA A 181 9.35 8.40 9.80
C ALA A 181 10.50 8.77 8.85
N HIS A 182 10.57 10.03 8.41
CA HIS A 182 11.63 10.53 7.54
C HIS A 182 13.01 10.49 8.20
N ASP A 183 13.12 10.76 9.50
CA ASP A 183 14.37 10.59 10.27
C ASP A 183 14.88 9.13 10.30
N LEU A 184 13.99 8.18 10.06
CA LEU A 184 14.31 6.76 9.89
C LEU A 184 14.51 6.36 8.42
N GLY A 185 14.34 7.27 7.46
CA GLY A 185 14.39 7.01 6.02
C GLY A 185 13.17 6.25 5.51
N LEU A 186 12.03 6.36 6.20
CA LEU A 186 10.79 5.68 5.84
C LEU A 186 9.81 6.64 5.17
N PRO A 187 9.46 6.43 3.89
CA PRO A 187 8.38 7.17 3.26
C PRO A 187 7.04 6.85 3.91
N VAL A 188 6.15 7.85 3.93
CA VAL A 188 4.81 7.78 4.52
C VAL A 188 3.75 7.78 3.43
N HIS A 189 2.95 6.73 3.41
CA HIS A 189 1.82 6.58 2.51
C HIS A 189 0.50 6.60 3.29
N VAL A 190 -0.49 7.32 2.79
CA VAL A 190 -1.78 7.49 3.48
C VAL A 190 -2.93 6.96 2.65
N TRP A 191 -3.84 6.21 3.26
CA TRP A 191 -5.00 5.58 2.65
C TRP A 191 -6.28 5.78 3.46
N THR A 192 -7.48 5.70 2.90
CA THR A 192 -7.78 5.94 1.49
C THR A 192 -8.20 7.39 1.36
N VAL A 193 -7.63 8.13 0.43
CA VAL A 193 -7.81 9.59 0.30
C VAL A 193 -8.43 9.89 -1.05
N ASN A 194 -9.72 10.32 -1.06
CA ASN A 194 -10.48 10.57 -2.29
C ASN A 194 -10.79 12.05 -2.54
N GLY A 195 -10.59 12.91 -1.55
CA GLY A 195 -10.88 14.35 -1.66
C GLY A 195 -9.66 15.17 -2.08
N ALA A 196 -9.77 15.98 -3.14
CA ALA A 196 -8.69 16.82 -3.67
C ALA A 196 -8.07 17.75 -2.61
N ALA A 197 -8.88 18.42 -1.79
CA ALA A 197 -8.40 19.30 -0.73
C ALA A 197 -7.59 18.54 0.34
N GLU A 198 -8.02 17.33 0.68
CA GLU A 198 -7.30 16.48 1.64
C GLU A 198 -6.00 15.93 1.04
N MET A 199 -6.01 15.56 -0.25
CA MET A 199 -4.79 15.18 -0.98
C MET A 199 -3.76 16.29 -0.89
N GLY A 200 -4.14 17.53 -1.25
CA GLY A 200 -3.26 18.70 -1.18
C GLY A 200 -2.71 18.92 0.23
N ARG A 201 -3.58 18.88 1.25
CA ARG A 201 -3.19 19.07 2.65
C ARG A 201 -2.18 18.01 3.14
N LEU A 202 -2.36 16.74 2.76
CA LEU A 202 -1.43 15.67 3.15
C LEU A 202 -0.09 15.78 2.44
N LEU A 203 -0.09 16.16 1.15
CA LEU A 203 1.14 16.44 0.40
C LEU A 203 1.89 17.63 1.00
N ASP A 204 1.19 18.72 1.40
CA ASP A 204 1.80 19.85 2.10
C ASP A 204 2.40 19.48 3.46
N LEU A 205 1.86 18.43 4.10
CA LEU A 205 2.39 17.88 5.33
C LEU A 205 3.67 17.05 5.13
N GLY A 206 4.04 16.75 3.88
CA GLY A 206 5.20 15.95 3.52
C GLY A 206 4.91 14.46 3.39
N VAL A 207 3.66 14.06 3.16
CA VAL A 207 3.32 12.66 2.86
C VAL A 207 3.86 12.29 1.48
N ASP A 208 4.53 11.14 1.36
CA ASP A 208 5.23 10.70 0.14
C ASP A 208 4.34 9.97 -0.86
N GLY A 209 3.20 9.43 -0.40
CA GLY A 209 2.28 8.70 -1.26
C GLY A 209 0.84 8.70 -0.75
N LEU A 210 -0.11 8.64 -1.68
CA LEU A 210 -1.53 8.55 -1.38
C LEU A 210 -2.16 7.36 -2.09
N PHE A 211 -2.95 6.57 -1.37
CA PHE A 211 -3.84 5.57 -1.95
C PHE A 211 -5.22 6.19 -2.17
N THR A 212 -5.75 6.00 -3.35
CA THR A 212 -7.02 6.59 -3.76
C THR A 212 -7.81 5.70 -4.69
N ASP A 213 -9.13 5.72 -4.55
CA ASP A 213 -10.06 5.12 -5.50
C ASP A 213 -10.35 6.05 -6.70
N LEU A 214 -9.86 7.31 -6.62
CA LEU A 214 -10.11 8.36 -7.62
C LEU A 214 -8.79 8.82 -8.27
N PRO A 215 -8.14 7.95 -9.07
CA PRO A 215 -6.82 8.26 -9.65
C PRO A 215 -6.83 9.51 -10.53
N GLY A 216 -7.92 9.81 -11.24
CA GLY A 216 -8.06 11.04 -12.03
C GLY A 216 -8.00 12.30 -11.16
N VAL A 217 -8.59 12.28 -9.96
CA VAL A 217 -8.56 13.39 -9.01
C VAL A 217 -7.14 13.62 -8.49
N LEU A 218 -6.46 12.55 -8.05
CA LEU A 218 -5.09 12.64 -7.56
C LEU A 218 -4.14 13.14 -8.65
N ARG A 219 -4.28 12.66 -9.88
CA ARG A 219 -3.50 13.16 -11.01
C ARG A 219 -3.67 14.66 -11.20
N THR A 220 -4.92 15.17 -11.21
CA THR A 220 -5.19 16.62 -11.34
C THR A 220 -4.54 17.43 -10.21
N VAL A 221 -4.58 16.93 -8.97
CA VAL A 221 -3.92 17.58 -7.82
C VAL A 221 -2.42 17.63 -8.02
N LEU A 222 -1.78 16.53 -8.43
CA LEU A 222 -0.34 16.45 -8.64
C LEU A 222 0.12 17.29 -9.85
N GLU A 223 -0.66 17.31 -10.94
CA GLU A 223 -0.39 18.19 -12.10
C GLU A 223 -0.44 19.67 -11.70
N GLY A 224 -1.44 20.07 -10.93
CA GLY A 224 -1.57 21.45 -10.43
C GLY A 224 -0.44 21.87 -9.48
N ARG A 225 0.24 20.91 -8.86
CA ARG A 225 1.40 21.12 -7.99
C ARG A 225 2.74 21.02 -8.73
N GLY A 226 2.74 20.58 -10.00
CA GLY A 226 3.97 20.27 -10.74
C GLY A 226 4.70 19.01 -10.23
N GLU A 227 3.98 18.14 -9.52
CA GLU A 227 4.49 16.91 -8.90
C GLU A 227 4.05 15.63 -9.63
N TRP A 228 3.36 15.77 -10.77
CA TRP A 228 3.01 14.65 -11.64
C TRP A 228 4.13 14.33 -12.61
N TYR A 229 4.72 13.16 -12.48
CA TYR A 229 5.76 12.66 -13.37
C TYR A 229 5.22 11.45 -14.16
N PRO A 230 4.66 11.66 -15.36
CA PRO A 230 4.17 10.56 -16.18
C PRO A 230 5.34 9.67 -16.60
N THR A 231 5.07 8.38 -16.69
CA THR A 231 6.09 7.39 -16.97
C THR A 231 6.47 7.36 -18.44
N THR A 232 7.43 8.16 -18.81
CA THR A 232 8.27 7.90 -19.98
C THR A 232 9.63 7.42 -19.47
N GLY A 233 9.75 6.11 -19.22
CA GLY A 233 11.00 5.36 -19.27
C GLY A 233 12.18 5.70 -18.34
N GLY A 234 12.00 6.28 -17.15
CA GLY A 234 13.09 6.50 -16.19
C GLY A 234 12.68 6.32 -14.73
N PRO A 235 13.61 6.05 -13.78
CA PRO A 235 13.29 6.07 -12.36
C PRO A 235 12.79 7.47 -11.96
N PRO A 236 11.92 7.60 -10.94
CA PRO A 236 11.52 8.90 -10.43
C PRO A 236 12.76 9.69 -10.00
N PRO A 237 12.78 11.02 -10.17
CA PRO A 237 13.84 11.83 -9.61
C PRO A 237 13.94 11.60 -8.09
N PRO A 238 15.15 11.67 -7.52
CA PRO A 238 15.30 11.59 -6.07
C PRO A 238 14.43 12.67 -5.42
N PRO A 239 13.91 12.43 -4.21
CA PRO A 239 13.13 13.43 -3.49
C PRO A 239 13.93 14.73 -3.41
N ALA A 240 13.27 15.86 -3.67
CA ALA A 240 13.87 17.17 -3.58
C ALA A 240 14.54 17.30 -2.19
N ALA A 241 15.80 17.76 -2.18
CA ALA A 241 16.51 17.98 -0.93
C ALA A 241 15.66 18.89 -0.03
N ALA A 242 15.48 18.46 1.22
CA ALA A 242 14.76 19.28 2.19
C ALA A 242 15.34 20.71 2.23
N PRO A 243 14.50 21.74 2.29
CA PRO A 243 14.98 23.11 2.40
C PRO A 243 15.89 23.24 3.63
N PRO A 244 16.98 24.01 3.55
CA PRO A 244 17.89 24.17 4.66
C PRO A 244 17.12 24.67 5.88
N SER A 245 17.36 24.04 7.02
CA SER A 245 16.77 24.43 8.31
C SER A 245 17.03 25.92 8.54
N PRO A 246 16.04 26.71 8.98
CA PRO A 246 16.28 28.12 9.28
C PRO A 246 17.40 28.23 10.31
N ALA A 247 18.38 29.06 10.01
CA ALA A 247 19.51 29.33 10.91
C ALA A 247 18.96 29.77 12.29
N ALA A 248 19.48 29.17 13.35
CA ALA A 248 19.16 29.60 14.69
C ALA A 248 19.50 31.10 14.86
N PRO A 249 18.65 31.89 15.54
CA PRO A 249 18.98 33.27 15.81
C PRO A 249 20.28 33.33 16.62
N ALA A 250 21.21 34.17 16.18
CA ALA A 250 22.45 34.45 16.91
C ALA A 250 22.09 35.06 18.27
N ALA A 251 22.71 34.52 19.32
CA ALA A 251 22.59 35.00 20.69
C ALA A 251 23.28 36.34 20.88
#